data_ac0b53b36388b7c2464fc922730d1be0
#
_entry.id   ac0b53b36388b7c2464fc922730d1be0
#
_cell.length_a   1.000
_cell.length_b   1.000
_cell.length_c   1.000
_cell.angle_alpha   90.00
_cell.angle_beta   90.00
_cell.angle_gamma   90.00
#
_symmetry.space_group_name_H-M   'P 1'
#
loop_
_entity.id
_entity.type
_entity.pdbx_description
1 polymer ?
#
loop_
_entity_poly.entity_id
_entity_poly.type
_entity_poly.pdbx_seq_one_letter_code
_entity_poly.pdbx_strand_id
1 'polypeptide(L)'
;ALGHDLGHTPYGHAGERALNRLCPGGFTHYRQSLRVVDYLEKDGKGLNLCWEVRNGIITHTKGAWARTMEGCTVRYADHIAFLNHDIEDAVAAGVLNPTALPRDAVQVLGDTKSRRITTMITDLVANSANCKNGKMQFSPEVEEAYGVLKDFMYSTVYVDKDAKREEKKVDKMIEALYERLCADPTLMPNFYMQVAYH
;
A
#
# COMPACT_ATOMS: atom_id res chain seq x y z
N ALA A 1 7.07 1.55 -10.05
CA ALA A 1 6.58 0.24 -9.57
C ALA A 1 7.54 -0.38 -8.56
N LEU A 2 8.76 -0.83 -8.94
CA LEU A 2 9.65 -1.61 -8.05
C LEU A 2 9.99 -0.92 -6.71
N GLY A 3 10.07 0.40 -6.69
CA GLY A 3 10.47 1.17 -5.51
C GLY A 3 9.32 1.73 -4.67
N HIS A 4 8.06 1.50 -5.04
CA HIS A 4 6.95 2.19 -4.37
C HIS A 4 6.81 1.79 -2.91
N ASP A 5 7.07 0.54 -2.56
CA ASP A 5 6.85 -0.05 -1.24
C ASP A 5 8.13 -0.42 -0.47
N LEU A 6 9.30 0.10 -0.85
CA LEU A 6 10.57 -0.17 -0.15
C LEU A 6 10.57 0.27 1.33
N GLY A 7 9.72 1.21 1.68
CA GLY A 7 9.52 1.68 3.04
C GLY A 7 8.39 0.99 3.79
N HIS A 8 7.82 -0.09 3.24
CA HIS A 8 6.74 -0.82 3.88
C HIS A 8 7.20 -1.45 5.20
N THR A 9 6.35 -1.39 6.21
CA THR A 9 6.69 -1.83 7.56
C THR A 9 6.43 -3.32 7.77
N PRO A 10 7.17 -3.97 8.67
CA PRO A 10 6.76 -5.27 9.18
C PRO A 10 5.32 -5.22 9.70
N TYR A 11 4.55 -6.26 9.42
CA TYR A 11 3.13 -6.37 9.80
C TYR A 11 2.22 -5.32 9.13
N GLY A 12 2.59 -4.79 7.98
CA GLY A 12 1.74 -3.93 7.17
C GLY A 12 1.26 -2.67 7.88
N HIS A 13 0.00 -2.33 7.72
CA HIS A 13 -0.59 -1.13 8.32
C HIS A 13 -0.57 -1.11 9.86
N ALA A 14 -0.53 -2.27 10.54
CA ALA A 14 -0.38 -2.32 11.99
C ALA A 14 0.99 -1.76 12.42
N GLY A 15 2.05 -2.19 11.74
CA GLY A 15 3.40 -1.66 11.96
C GLY A 15 3.52 -0.19 11.61
N GLU A 16 2.91 0.25 10.50
CA GLU A 16 2.89 1.67 10.14
C GLU A 16 2.22 2.53 11.20
N ARG A 17 1.07 2.11 11.74
CA ARG A 17 0.40 2.83 12.84
C ARG A 17 1.27 2.92 14.10
N ALA A 18 1.93 1.82 14.47
CA ALA A 18 2.83 1.80 15.61
C ALA A 18 4.00 2.78 15.42
N LEU A 19 4.70 2.71 14.30
CA LEU A 19 5.81 3.61 13.99
C LEU A 19 5.36 5.07 13.83
N ASN A 20 4.18 5.31 13.25
CA ASN A 20 3.64 6.66 13.14
C ASN A 20 3.42 7.33 14.52
N ARG A 21 3.06 6.54 15.52
CA ARG A 21 2.92 7.00 16.91
C ARG A 21 4.27 7.23 17.61
N LEU A 22 5.25 6.39 17.33
CA LEU A 22 6.55 6.37 18.01
C LEU A 22 7.56 7.37 17.41
N CYS A 23 7.55 7.52 16.08
CA CYS A 23 8.53 8.36 15.39
C CYS A 23 8.22 9.85 15.58
N PRO A 24 9.20 10.67 16.00
CA PRO A 24 9.06 12.12 15.97
C PRO A 24 8.72 12.63 14.56
N GLY A 25 7.61 13.36 14.43
CA GLY A 25 7.11 13.83 13.12
C GLY A 25 6.28 12.82 12.34
N GLY A 26 5.99 11.65 12.92
CA GLY A 26 5.18 10.59 12.35
C GLY A 26 5.93 9.73 11.32
N PHE A 27 5.26 8.67 10.87
CA PHE A 27 5.79 7.73 9.90
C PHE A 27 4.73 7.36 8.87
N THR A 28 5.12 7.27 7.60
CA THR A 28 4.29 6.68 6.53
C THR A 28 5.19 5.91 5.57
N HIS A 29 4.73 4.74 5.12
CA HIS A 29 5.54 3.88 4.26
C HIS A 29 5.98 4.56 2.96
N TYR A 30 5.13 5.36 2.32
CA TYR A 30 5.48 6.06 1.07
C TYR A 30 6.57 7.13 1.26
N ARG A 31 6.61 7.84 2.40
CA ARG A 31 7.71 8.74 2.75
C ARG A 31 8.97 7.97 3.04
N GLN A 32 8.85 6.85 3.75
CA GLN A 32 9.99 5.97 4.00
C GLN A 32 10.51 5.33 2.72
N SER A 33 9.63 4.93 1.78
CA SER A 33 10.06 4.46 0.44
C SER A 33 10.91 5.51 -0.28
N LEU A 34 10.48 6.77 -0.25
CA LEU A 34 11.26 7.86 -0.82
C LEU A 34 12.60 8.05 -0.09
N ARG A 35 12.60 7.98 1.25
CA ARG A 35 13.83 8.06 2.05
C ARG A 35 14.80 6.93 1.74
N VAL A 36 14.31 5.71 1.55
CA VAL A 36 15.13 4.55 1.17
C VAL A 36 15.86 4.84 -0.14
N VAL A 37 15.16 5.24 -1.19
CA VAL A 37 15.77 5.48 -2.51
C VAL A 37 16.61 6.75 -2.57
N ASP A 38 16.32 7.77 -1.78
CA ASP A 38 17.05 9.04 -1.77
C ASP A 38 18.32 9.00 -0.91
N TYR A 39 18.29 8.24 0.21
CA TYR A 39 19.34 8.35 1.23
C TYR A 39 19.92 7.02 1.71
N LEU A 40 19.12 5.93 1.78
CA LEU A 40 19.60 4.70 2.41
C LEU A 40 20.32 3.77 1.44
N GLU A 41 19.85 3.68 0.21
CA GLU A 41 20.46 2.82 -0.80
C GLU A 41 21.89 3.23 -1.17
N LYS A 42 22.66 2.30 -1.71
CA LYS A 42 24.06 2.48 -2.12
C LYS A 42 24.94 3.07 -1.02
N ASP A 43 24.89 2.48 0.15
CA ASP A 43 25.72 2.88 1.29
C ASP A 43 25.54 4.37 1.68
N GLY A 44 24.28 4.78 1.75
CA GLY A 44 23.93 6.16 2.14
C GLY A 44 24.00 7.21 1.02
N LYS A 45 24.29 6.81 -0.22
CA LYS A 45 24.40 7.72 -1.37
C LYS A 45 23.10 7.93 -2.13
N GLY A 46 22.12 7.06 -1.92
CA GLY A 46 20.87 7.05 -2.65
C GLY A 46 21.01 6.63 -4.12
N LEU A 47 19.88 6.46 -4.77
CA LEU A 47 19.78 5.97 -6.16
C LEU A 47 19.84 7.09 -7.21
N ASN A 48 19.80 8.35 -6.80
CA ASN A 48 19.77 9.51 -7.70
C ASN A 48 18.64 9.39 -8.76
N LEU A 49 17.43 9.07 -8.32
CA LEU A 49 16.28 8.92 -9.22
C LEU A 49 15.76 10.29 -9.69
N CYS A 50 15.26 10.35 -10.93
CA CYS A 50 14.64 11.56 -11.44
C CYS A 50 13.37 11.93 -10.66
N TRP A 51 12.96 13.18 -10.76
CA TRP A 51 11.81 13.72 -10.02
C TRP A 51 10.52 12.93 -10.29
N GLU A 52 10.28 12.53 -11.53
CA GLU A 52 9.09 11.81 -11.96
C GLU A 52 8.94 10.48 -11.22
N VAL A 53 10.02 9.71 -11.09
CA VAL A 53 10.04 8.44 -10.36
C VAL A 53 9.81 8.68 -8.87
N ARG A 54 10.48 9.67 -8.28
CA ARG A 54 10.31 10.04 -6.88
C ARG A 54 8.88 10.52 -6.59
N ASN A 55 8.30 11.32 -7.49
CA ASN A 55 6.90 11.74 -7.41
C ASN A 55 5.95 10.54 -7.46
N GLY A 56 6.17 9.56 -8.36
CA GLY A 56 5.39 8.34 -8.42
C GLY A 56 5.48 7.50 -7.14
N ILE A 57 6.67 7.41 -6.52
CA ILE A 57 6.86 6.70 -5.24
C ILE A 57 6.05 7.35 -4.12
N ILE A 58 6.16 8.66 -3.94
CA ILE A 58 5.51 9.33 -2.79
C ILE A 58 3.99 9.46 -2.92
N THR A 59 3.45 9.34 -4.12
CA THR A 59 2.00 9.53 -4.39
C THR A 59 1.26 8.25 -4.76
N HIS A 60 1.88 7.07 -4.62
CA HIS A 60 1.30 5.82 -5.11
C HIS A 60 0.06 5.36 -4.34
N THR A 61 -0.11 5.75 -3.07
CA THR A 61 -1.18 5.21 -2.21
C THR A 61 -2.34 6.19 -1.99
N LYS A 62 -2.11 7.35 -1.37
CA LYS A 62 -3.18 8.30 -1.00
C LYS A 62 -2.74 9.77 -1.16
N GLY A 63 -3.68 10.67 -1.02
CA GLY A 63 -3.43 12.10 -1.17
C GLY A 63 -3.39 12.54 -2.64
N ALA A 64 -2.47 13.44 -2.98
CA ALA A 64 -2.36 13.95 -4.34
C ALA A 64 -2.04 12.85 -5.35
N TRP A 65 -2.53 13.01 -6.58
CA TRP A 65 -2.17 12.14 -7.70
C TRP A 65 -0.76 12.44 -8.19
N ALA A 66 -0.11 11.43 -8.74
CA ALA A 66 1.17 11.62 -9.43
C ALA A 66 1.02 12.61 -10.59
N ARG A 67 2.11 13.32 -10.89
CA ARG A 67 2.14 14.27 -11.99
C ARG A 67 2.36 13.61 -13.35
N THR A 68 2.74 12.33 -13.37
CA THR A 68 2.95 11.54 -14.58
C THR A 68 1.91 10.45 -14.71
N MET A 69 1.62 10.03 -15.93
CA MET A 69 0.69 8.94 -16.20
C MET A 69 1.22 7.60 -15.67
N GLU A 70 2.54 7.40 -15.74
CA GLU A 70 3.21 6.22 -15.19
C GLU A 70 3.02 6.11 -13.66
N GLY A 71 3.13 7.24 -12.96
CA GLY A 71 2.86 7.29 -11.52
C GLY A 71 1.39 7.00 -11.18
N CYS A 72 0.46 7.53 -11.98
CA CYS A 72 -0.97 7.22 -11.86
C CYS A 72 -1.24 5.75 -12.14
N THR A 73 -0.60 5.16 -13.17
CA THR A 73 -0.70 3.73 -13.50
C THR A 73 -0.25 2.87 -12.32
N VAL A 74 0.86 3.20 -11.67
CA VAL A 74 1.36 2.47 -10.50
C VAL A 74 0.33 2.49 -9.37
N ARG A 75 -0.28 3.65 -9.10
CA ARG A 75 -1.31 3.78 -8.05
C ARG A 75 -2.55 2.93 -8.33
N TYR A 76 -3.05 2.90 -9.56
CA TYR A 76 -4.17 2.02 -9.93
C TYR A 76 -3.78 0.55 -9.84
N ALA A 77 -2.59 0.18 -10.34
CA ALA A 77 -2.10 -1.18 -10.28
C ALA A 77 -1.98 -1.69 -8.83
N ASP A 78 -1.45 -0.84 -7.93
CA ASP A 78 -1.35 -1.12 -6.50
C ASP A 78 -2.73 -1.34 -5.87
N HIS A 79 -3.68 -0.44 -6.11
CA HIS A 79 -5.05 -0.56 -5.58
C HIS A 79 -5.77 -1.81 -6.10
N ILE A 80 -5.62 -2.14 -7.40
CA ILE A 80 -6.21 -3.35 -7.99
C ILE A 80 -5.58 -4.60 -7.37
N ALA A 81 -4.25 -4.63 -7.28
CA ALA A 81 -3.52 -5.76 -6.73
C ALA A 81 -3.88 -5.98 -5.25
N PHE A 82 -3.78 -4.94 -4.44
CA PHE A 82 -4.05 -4.98 -3.01
C PHE A 82 -5.45 -5.54 -2.72
N LEU A 83 -6.50 -4.95 -3.29
CA LEU A 83 -7.88 -5.40 -3.05
C LEU A 83 -8.09 -6.88 -3.41
N ASN A 84 -7.54 -7.30 -4.56
CA ASN A 84 -7.75 -8.66 -5.04
C ASN A 84 -6.92 -9.72 -4.32
N HIS A 85 -5.72 -9.36 -3.85
CA HIS A 85 -4.91 -10.25 -3.02
C HIS A 85 -5.52 -10.38 -1.62
N ASP A 86 -5.96 -9.29 -1.01
CA ASP A 86 -6.57 -9.30 0.31
C ASP A 86 -7.86 -10.14 0.35
N ILE A 87 -8.68 -10.10 -0.70
CA ILE A 87 -9.85 -10.99 -0.81
C ILE A 87 -9.41 -12.46 -0.81
N GLU A 88 -8.40 -12.81 -1.59
CA GLU A 88 -7.91 -14.18 -1.70
C GLU A 88 -7.30 -14.67 -0.39
N ASP A 89 -6.51 -13.83 0.25
CA ASP A 89 -5.86 -14.11 1.53
C ASP A 89 -6.91 -14.27 2.65
N ALA A 90 -7.94 -13.42 2.68
CA ALA A 90 -9.04 -13.52 3.63
C ALA A 90 -9.86 -14.81 3.45
N VAL A 91 -10.06 -15.24 2.21
CA VAL A 91 -10.70 -16.52 1.89
C VAL A 91 -9.81 -17.69 2.31
N ALA A 92 -8.53 -17.66 1.99
CA ALA A 92 -7.57 -18.71 2.37
C ALA A 92 -7.42 -18.84 3.89
N ALA A 93 -7.48 -17.72 4.61
CA ALA A 93 -7.46 -17.68 6.08
C ALA A 93 -8.80 -18.09 6.73
N GLY A 94 -9.86 -18.33 5.95
CA GLY A 94 -11.19 -18.67 6.47
C GLY A 94 -11.93 -17.51 7.13
N VAL A 95 -11.43 -16.28 7.00
CA VAL A 95 -12.05 -15.05 7.53
C VAL A 95 -13.19 -14.58 6.65
N LEU A 96 -13.11 -14.83 5.34
CA LEU A 96 -14.11 -14.43 4.36
C LEU A 96 -14.67 -15.64 3.61
N ASN A 97 -16.01 -15.76 3.56
CA ASN A 97 -16.65 -16.69 2.62
C ASN A 97 -16.75 -16.01 1.24
N PRO A 98 -16.25 -16.63 0.15
CA PRO A 98 -16.34 -16.06 -1.20
C PRO A 98 -17.75 -15.67 -1.63
N THR A 99 -18.77 -16.42 -1.14
CA THR A 99 -20.18 -16.16 -1.47
C THR A 99 -20.76 -14.94 -0.74
N ALA A 100 -20.04 -14.38 0.22
CA ALA A 100 -20.44 -13.18 0.95
C ALA A 100 -20.09 -11.87 0.21
N LEU A 101 -19.29 -11.94 -0.85
CA LEU A 101 -18.96 -10.76 -1.63
C LEU A 101 -20.22 -10.09 -2.19
N PRO A 102 -20.29 -8.74 -2.23
CA PRO A 102 -21.45 -8.02 -2.75
C PRO A 102 -21.79 -8.44 -4.18
N ARG A 103 -23.00 -8.90 -4.39
CA ARG A 103 -23.44 -9.48 -5.67
C ARG A 103 -23.31 -8.48 -6.83
N ASP A 104 -23.69 -7.24 -6.60
CA ASP A 104 -23.64 -6.18 -7.62
C ASP A 104 -22.19 -5.93 -8.06
N ALA A 105 -21.26 -5.86 -7.12
CA ALA A 105 -19.84 -5.71 -7.43
C ALA A 105 -19.27 -6.94 -8.17
N VAL A 106 -19.67 -8.15 -7.75
CA VAL A 106 -19.27 -9.40 -8.43
C VAL A 106 -19.82 -9.48 -9.85
N GLN A 107 -21.04 -9.02 -10.09
CA GLN A 107 -21.65 -8.99 -11.43
C GLN A 107 -20.87 -8.10 -12.39
N VAL A 108 -20.40 -6.96 -11.95
CA VAL A 108 -19.63 -6.01 -12.76
C VAL A 108 -18.17 -6.43 -12.90
N LEU A 109 -17.51 -6.73 -11.78
CA LEU A 109 -16.06 -6.96 -11.75
C LEU A 109 -15.66 -8.40 -12.05
N GLY A 110 -16.53 -9.36 -11.75
CA GLY A 110 -16.28 -10.78 -11.90
C GLY A 110 -16.17 -11.53 -10.57
N ASP A 111 -16.43 -12.83 -10.62
CA ASP A 111 -16.49 -13.75 -9.48
C ASP A 111 -15.12 -14.30 -9.05
N THR A 112 -14.13 -14.28 -9.95
CA THR A 112 -12.77 -14.77 -9.69
C THR A 112 -11.77 -13.61 -9.64
N LYS A 113 -10.66 -13.80 -8.92
CA LYS A 113 -9.54 -12.84 -8.89
C LYS A 113 -9.09 -12.44 -10.30
N SER A 114 -8.90 -13.43 -11.16
CA SER A 114 -8.45 -13.18 -12.53
C SER A 114 -9.45 -12.34 -13.33
N ARG A 115 -10.75 -12.63 -13.22
CA ARG A 115 -11.79 -11.84 -13.88
C ARG A 115 -11.83 -10.41 -13.35
N ARG A 116 -11.84 -10.23 -12.03
CA ARG A 116 -11.84 -8.89 -11.41
C ARG A 116 -10.65 -8.04 -11.88
N ILE A 117 -9.44 -8.61 -11.83
CA ILE A 117 -8.23 -7.91 -12.30
C ILE A 117 -8.34 -7.57 -13.78
N THR A 118 -8.75 -8.51 -14.63
CA THR A 118 -8.89 -8.31 -16.08
C THR A 118 -9.93 -7.23 -16.38
N THR A 119 -11.09 -7.28 -15.73
CA THR A 119 -12.16 -6.28 -15.93
C THR A 119 -11.65 -4.89 -15.56
N MET A 120 -11.06 -4.72 -14.37
CA MET A 120 -10.56 -3.42 -13.92
C MET A 120 -9.45 -2.88 -14.81
N ILE A 121 -8.48 -3.71 -15.23
CA ILE A 121 -7.39 -3.24 -16.10
C ILE A 121 -7.94 -2.87 -17.49
N THR A 122 -8.80 -3.70 -18.08
CA THR A 122 -9.36 -3.43 -19.40
C THR A 122 -10.21 -2.16 -19.41
N ASP A 123 -11.06 -2.00 -18.40
CA ASP A 123 -11.88 -0.80 -18.23
C ASP A 123 -11.02 0.46 -18.05
N LEU A 124 -10.02 0.39 -17.15
CA LEU A 124 -9.11 1.51 -16.92
C LEU A 124 -8.40 1.95 -18.22
N VAL A 125 -7.90 1.00 -19.00
CA VAL A 125 -7.22 1.30 -20.27
C VAL A 125 -8.20 1.93 -21.26
N ALA A 126 -9.39 1.34 -21.44
CA ALA A 126 -10.38 1.82 -22.40
C ALA A 126 -10.88 3.24 -22.07
N ASN A 127 -11.18 3.49 -20.78
CA ASN A 127 -11.67 4.80 -20.36
C ASN A 127 -10.57 5.87 -20.34
N SER A 128 -9.34 5.50 -19.96
CA SER A 128 -8.23 6.45 -19.94
C SER A 128 -7.80 6.86 -21.34
N ALA A 129 -7.79 5.95 -22.32
CA ALA A 129 -7.46 6.23 -23.72
C ALA A 129 -8.41 7.27 -24.35
N ASN A 130 -9.67 7.29 -23.93
CA ASN A 130 -10.70 8.19 -24.46
C ASN A 130 -10.85 9.49 -23.64
N CYS A 131 -10.07 9.67 -22.59
CA CYS A 131 -10.19 10.78 -21.68
C CYS A 131 -9.53 12.04 -22.24
N LYS A 132 -10.33 13.01 -22.71
CA LYS A 132 -9.87 14.28 -23.30
C LYS A 132 -9.02 15.14 -22.35
N ASN A 133 -9.10 14.90 -21.03
CA ASN A 133 -8.39 15.65 -20.01
C ASN A 133 -7.07 14.98 -19.58
N GLY A 134 -6.66 13.88 -20.22
CA GLY A 134 -5.43 13.14 -19.91
C GLY A 134 -5.41 12.49 -18.52
N LYS A 135 -6.56 12.25 -17.90
CA LYS A 135 -6.66 11.58 -16.59
C LYS A 135 -6.94 10.10 -16.75
N MET A 136 -6.27 9.29 -15.96
CA MET A 136 -6.63 7.89 -15.77
C MET A 136 -7.87 7.81 -14.89
N GLN A 137 -8.82 6.97 -15.28
CA GLN A 137 -10.04 6.73 -14.49
C GLN A 137 -10.74 5.46 -14.94
N PHE A 138 -11.45 4.84 -14.02
CA PHE A 138 -12.42 3.80 -14.35
C PHE A 138 -13.67 4.42 -14.99
N SER A 139 -14.49 3.57 -15.65
CA SER A 139 -15.86 3.93 -15.94
C SER A 139 -16.66 4.14 -14.63
N PRO A 140 -17.73 4.93 -14.63
CA PRO A 140 -18.56 5.09 -13.44
C PRO A 140 -19.05 3.77 -12.84
N GLU A 141 -19.39 2.80 -13.69
CA GLU A 141 -19.86 1.48 -13.26
C GLU A 141 -18.76 0.69 -12.53
N VAL A 142 -17.56 0.64 -13.07
CA VAL A 142 -16.42 -0.07 -12.46
C VAL A 142 -15.93 0.66 -11.21
N GLU A 143 -15.91 1.99 -11.21
CA GLU A 143 -15.55 2.79 -10.03
C GLU A 143 -16.50 2.54 -8.85
N GLU A 144 -17.83 2.52 -9.12
CA GLU A 144 -18.84 2.20 -8.11
C GLU A 144 -18.67 0.78 -7.57
N ALA A 145 -18.55 -0.21 -8.46
CA ALA A 145 -18.36 -1.60 -8.07
C ALA A 145 -17.07 -1.85 -7.28
N TYR A 146 -15.98 -1.17 -7.67
CA TYR A 146 -14.72 -1.16 -6.91
C TYR A 146 -14.92 -0.55 -5.52
N GLY A 147 -15.62 0.58 -5.42
CA GLY A 147 -15.93 1.25 -4.17
C GLY A 147 -16.72 0.34 -3.22
N VAL A 148 -17.80 -0.28 -3.72
CA VAL A 148 -18.63 -1.23 -2.96
C VAL A 148 -17.79 -2.41 -2.42
N LEU A 149 -16.94 -2.99 -3.27
CA LEU A 149 -16.11 -4.12 -2.87
C LEU A 149 -15.06 -3.71 -1.82
N LYS A 150 -14.45 -2.55 -1.99
CA LYS A 150 -13.50 -1.97 -1.05
C LYS A 150 -14.14 -1.70 0.32
N ASP A 151 -15.31 -1.04 0.34
CA ASP A 151 -16.03 -0.72 1.58
C ASP A 151 -16.49 -2.00 2.31
N PHE A 152 -16.90 -3.01 1.55
CA PHE A 152 -17.19 -4.33 2.10
C PHE A 152 -15.97 -4.94 2.81
N MET A 153 -14.78 -4.92 2.20
CA MET A 153 -13.56 -5.42 2.82
C MET A 153 -13.20 -4.63 4.07
N TYR A 154 -13.36 -3.31 4.05
CA TYR A 154 -13.13 -2.47 5.24
C TYR A 154 -14.09 -2.78 6.39
N SER A 155 -15.35 -3.07 6.10
CA SER A 155 -16.37 -3.30 7.12
C SER A 155 -16.39 -4.75 7.65
N THR A 156 -15.83 -5.71 6.93
CA THR A 156 -15.89 -7.13 7.29
C THR A 156 -14.53 -7.71 7.67
N VAL A 157 -13.53 -7.58 6.79
CA VAL A 157 -12.22 -8.24 6.96
C VAL A 157 -11.30 -7.43 7.86
N TYR A 158 -11.14 -6.11 7.59
CA TYR A 158 -10.17 -5.29 8.34
C TYR A 158 -10.64 -4.88 9.74
N VAL A 159 -11.89 -5.15 10.12
CA VAL A 159 -12.40 -4.90 11.48
C VAL A 159 -12.52 -6.17 12.32
N ASP A 160 -12.07 -7.30 11.80
CA ASP A 160 -12.14 -8.59 12.50
C ASP A 160 -11.49 -8.51 13.90
N LYS A 161 -12.15 -9.11 14.89
CA LYS A 161 -11.72 -9.01 16.30
C LYS A 161 -10.45 -9.80 16.59
N ASP A 162 -10.23 -10.91 15.90
CA ASP A 162 -9.02 -11.72 16.09
C ASP A 162 -7.82 -11.05 15.44
N ALA A 163 -7.99 -10.45 14.26
CA ALA A 163 -6.99 -9.59 13.64
C ALA A 163 -6.59 -8.42 14.58
N LYS A 164 -7.55 -7.74 15.19
CA LYS A 164 -7.28 -6.65 16.15
C LYS A 164 -6.56 -7.10 17.43
N ARG A 165 -6.78 -8.33 17.86
CA ARG A 165 -6.05 -8.88 19.01
C ARG A 165 -4.57 -9.11 18.67
N GLU A 166 -4.29 -9.63 17.50
CA GLU A 166 -2.91 -9.82 17.03
C GLU A 166 -2.21 -8.46 16.77
N GLU A 167 -2.92 -7.46 16.24
CA GLU A 167 -2.40 -6.09 16.08
C GLU A 167 -1.86 -5.49 17.39
N LYS A 168 -2.52 -5.73 18.52
CA LYS A 168 -2.04 -5.26 19.83
C LYS A 168 -0.70 -5.89 20.25
N LYS A 169 -0.43 -7.12 19.83
CA LYS A 169 0.87 -7.77 20.06
C LYS A 169 1.95 -7.14 19.20
N VAL A 170 1.61 -6.89 17.93
CA VAL A 170 2.48 -6.19 16.98
C VAL A 170 2.85 -4.80 17.51
N ASP A 171 1.88 -4.04 17.98
CA ASP A 171 2.08 -2.70 18.53
C ASP A 171 3.12 -2.70 19.65
N LYS A 172 2.94 -3.58 20.64
CA LYS A 172 3.88 -3.74 21.78
C LYS A 172 5.28 -4.20 21.34
N MET A 173 5.35 -5.09 20.37
CA MET A 173 6.63 -5.62 19.89
C MET A 173 7.42 -4.54 19.13
N ILE A 174 6.77 -3.78 18.28
CA ILE A 174 7.40 -2.66 17.56
C ILE A 174 7.81 -1.57 18.53
N GLU A 175 6.98 -1.23 19.52
CA GLU A 175 7.31 -0.25 20.56
C GLU A 175 8.58 -0.67 21.34
N ALA A 176 8.61 -1.91 21.86
CA ALA A 176 9.77 -2.41 22.60
C ALA A 176 11.05 -2.43 21.76
N LEU A 177 10.95 -2.82 20.47
CA LEU A 177 12.10 -2.81 19.55
C LEU A 177 12.57 -1.39 19.25
N TYR A 178 11.64 -0.48 18.95
CA TYR A 178 11.93 0.92 18.70
C TYR A 178 12.63 1.59 19.86
N GLU A 179 12.05 1.48 21.08
CA GLU A 179 12.64 2.03 22.30
C GLU A 179 14.01 1.45 22.60
N ARG A 180 14.20 0.13 22.39
CA ARG A 180 15.49 -0.53 22.60
C ARG A 180 16.56 -0.01 21.65
N LEU A 181 16.23 0.14 20.36
CA LEU A 181 17.17 0.67 19.37
C LEU A 181 17.45 2.16 19.54
N CYS A 182 16.48 2.94 20.02
CA CYS A 182 16.70 4.33 20.37
C CYS A 182 17.59 4.50 21.61
N ALA A 183 17.44 3.60 22.61
CA ALA A 183 18.25 3.64 23.83
C ALA A 183 19.70 3.16 23.57
N ASP A 184 19.88 2.21 22.68
CA ASP A 184 21.20 1.67 22.32
C ASP A 184 21.29 1.44 20.80
N PRO A 185 21.63 2.47 20.01
CA PRO A 185 21.78 2.36 18.57
C PRO A 185 22.85 1.35 18.11
N THR A 186 23.79 0.97 18.98
CA THR A 186 24.85 -0.01 18.64
C THR A 186 24.31 -1.42 18.36
N LEU A 187 23.07 -1.67 18.72
CA LEU A 187 22.35 -2.91 18.36
C LEU A 187 21.95 -2.99 16.89
N MET A 188 21.95 -1.86 16.17
CA MET A 188 21.70 -1.85 14.74
C MET A 188 22.92 -2.38 13.97
N PRO A 189 22.72 -3.03 12.80
CA PRO A 189 23.82 -3.37 11.91
C PRO A 189 24.69 -2.15 11.56
N ASN A 190 26.01 -2.34 11.45
CA ASN A 190 26.99 -1.28 11.23
C ASN A 190 26.63 -0.34 10.07
N PHE A 191 26.02 -0.87 9.01
CA PHE A 191 25.57 -0.08 7.88
C PHE A 191 24.58 1.04 8.30
N TYR A 192 23.58 0.71 9.08
CA TYR A 192 22.58 1.69 9.53
C TYR A 192 23.16 2.68 10.55
N MET A 193 24.14 2.26 11.34
CA MET A 193 24.88 3.16 12.24
C MET A 193 25.60 4.26 11.46
N GLN A 194 26.26 3.92 10.36
CA GLN A 194 26.95 4.90 9.51
C GLN A 194 25.98 5.90 8.91
N VAL A 195 24.80 5.46 8.45
CA VAL A 195 23.77 6.34 7.86
C VAL A 195 23.11 7.24 8.92
N ALA A 196 22.99 6.78 10.16
CA ALA A 196 22.33 7.55 11.23
C ALA A 196 23.16 8.74 11.74
N TYR A 197 24.51 8.70 11.57
CA TYR A 197 25.44 9.73 12.05
C TYR A 197 26.00 10.65 10.95
N HIS A 198 25.51 10.52 9.72
CA HIS A 198 25.77 11.42 8.60
C HIS A 198 24.54 12.21 8.18
#